data_57f237d94955773bcbf4a0bab166b8f9
#
_entry.id   57f237d94955773bcbf4a0bab166b8f9
#
_cell.length_a   1.000
_cell.length_b   1.000
_cell.length_c   1.000
_cell.angle_alpha   90.00
_cell.angle_beta   90.00
_cell.angle_gamma   90.00
#
_symmetry.space_group_name_H-M   'P 1'
#
loop_
_entity.id
_entity.type
_entity.pdbx_description
1 polymer ?
#
loop_
_entity_poly.entity_id
_entity_poly.type
_entity_poly.pdbx_seq_one_letter_code
_entity_poly.pdbx_strand_id
1 'polypeptide(L)'
;MPTPHTQQAYDPEGNFTMRWTRADIRQIVAQSHTAGADKNSLPQALTMPDIPQDFPLINSNVWVWDTWPLADLRANQLSYKGWEVIFSLTADPHAGYTFDDRHVHARIGFFYRRAGIPASQRPANGGWTWGGHLFPDGASARVFGTAPMTNNAEWSGSARLTNGSNVSLYYTATSFNRSAPGGADITPPQAIITRADGHIHADDKHVWFSGFDDHKALLQPDGNYYQTGQQNTYFSFRDPFVFTDPAHPGKTYMVFEGNTGGQRGARTCTEADLGYAPNDPYKEDLNAVMNSGAVYQKANVGLAVATNPQLTEWKFLPPILSANCVDDQTERPQIYLKDGKYYLFTISHRTTMAAGVDGPDGVYGFVGNGIRSDFQPLNGGSGLVLGNPTDFSAPAGAPYSQDPNQNPREFQSYSHYVMPGGLVESFIDAIGPRRGGTLAPTVKVGINGTSTAVDRTYGRGGLGGYGDIPANLPATGAGHNDGNSQ
;
A
#
# COMPACT_ATOMS: atom_id res chain seq x y z
N MET A 1 -19.87 -20.25 -6.23
CA MET A 1 -19.26 -19.68 -5.04
C MET A 1 -17.78 -19.98 -5.08
N PRO A 2 -16.93 -19.06 -4.59
CA PRO A 2 -15.50 -19.35 -4.47
C PRO A 2 -15.26 -20.53 -3.51
N THR A 3 -14.11 -21.16 -3.65
CA THR A 3 -13.68 -22.21 -2.72
C THR A 3 -13.47 -21.58 -1.33
N PRO A 4 -14.03 -22.16 -0.25
CA PRO A 4 -13.90 -21.56 1.08
C PRO A 4 -12.45 -21.49 1.56
N HIS A 5 -12.04 -20.36 2.10
CA HIS A 5 -10.77 -20.19 2.82
C HIS A 5 -10.96 -20.53 4.31
N THR A 6 -9.96 -21.14 4.92
CA THR A 6 -10.06 -21.72 6.27
C THR A 6 -9.47 -20.86 7.37
N GLN A 7 -8.77 -19.78 7.03
CA GLN A 7 -7.97 -18.97 7.94
C GLN A 7 -6.83 -19.74 8.64
N GLN A 8 -6.56 -20.96 8.24
CA GLN A 8 -5.52 -21.78 8.85
C GLN A 8 -4.16 -21.09 8.78
N ALA A 9 -3.44 -21.02 9.88
CA ALA A 9 -2.06 -20.56 9.92
C ALA A 9 -1.10 -21.67 9.50
N TYR A 10 -0.01 -21.26 8.87
CA TYR A 10 1.11 -22.10 8.45
C TYR A 10 2.42 -21.54 8.99
N ASP A 11 3.47 -22.33 8.95
CA ASP A 11 4.81 -21.86 9.26
C ASP A 11 5.16 -20.65 8.36
N PRO A 12 5.55 -19.51 8.92
CA PRO A 12 5.96 -18.35 8.11
C PRO A 12 7.07 -18.65 7.12
N GLU A 13 7.99 -19.55 7.45
CA GLU A 13 9.08 -19.99 6.57
C GLU A 13 8.70 -21.16 5.62
N GLY A 14 7.45 -21.62 5.68
CA GLY A 14 6.90 -22.67 4.82
C GLY A 14 6.56 -22.20 3.40
N ASN A 15 5.98 -23.09 2.62
CA ASN A 15 5.75 -22.89 1.18
C ASN A 15 4.29 -22.56 0.81
N PHE A 16 3.39 -22.45 1.79
CA PHE A 16 1.99 -22.17 1.48
C PHE A 16 1.84 -20.73 0.98
N THR A 17 1.17 -20.56 -0.14
CA THR A 17 0.77 -19.25 -0.69
C THR A 17 -0.74 -19.26 -0.87
N MET A 18 -1.46 -18.37 -0.19
CA MET A 18 -2.88 -18.14 -0.41
C MET A 18 -3.11 -17.61 -1.81
N ARG A 19 -4.18 -18.03 -2.48
CA ARG A 19 -4.60 -17.51 -3.76
C ARG A 19 -5.80 -16.60 -3.61
N TRP A 20 -5.65 -15.33 -4.00
CA TRP A 20 -6.79 -14.48 -4.26
C TRP A 20 -7.28 -14.80 -5.67
N THR A 21 -8.46 -15.37 -5.76
CA THR A 21 -8.92 -16.03 -6.97
C THR A 21 -9.86 -15.17 -7.80
N ARG A 22 -10.05 -15.54 -9.06
CA ARG A 22 -11.06 -14.89 -9.92
C ARG A 22 -12.47 -15.05 -9.34
N ALA A 23 -12.78 -16.22 -8.77
CA ALA A 23 -14.07 -16.47 -8.11
C ALA A 23 -14.28 -15.55 -6.88
N ASP A 24 -13.21 -15.23 -6.14
CA ASP A 24 -13.28 -14.29 -5.01
C ASP A 24 -13.61 -12.88 -5.51
N ILE A 25 -12.80 -12.34 -6.43
CA ILE A 25 -12.96 -10.95 -6.87
C ILE A 25 -14.28 -10.71 -7.59
N ARG A 26 -14.82 -11.71 -8.29
CA ARG A 26 -16.16 -11.63 -8.91
C ARG A 26 -17.28 -11.36 -7.91
N GLN A 27 -17.07 -11.65 -6.62
CA GLN A 27 -18.06 -11.32 -5.58
C GLN A 27 -18.27 -9.80 -5.45
N ILE A 28 -17.30 -8.96 -5.83
CA ILE A 28 -17.45 -7.49 -5.81
C ILE A 28 -18.62 -7.07 -6.70
N VAL A 29 -18.60 -7.49 -7.96
CA VAL A 29 -19.66 -7.18 -8.93
C VAL A 29 -20.98 -7.86 -8.54
N ALA A 30 -20.95 -9.11 -8.06
CA ALA A 30 -22.14 -9.83 -7.62
C ALA A 30 -22.83 -9.10 -6.44
N GLN A 31 -22.07 -8.57 -5.50
CA GLN A 31 -22.60 -7.79 -4.37
C GLN A 31 -23.16 -6.44 -4.83
N SER A 32 -22.58 -5.78 -5.82
CA SER A 32 -23.08 -4.53 -6.36
C SER A 32 -24.46 -4.67 -6.99
N HIS A 33 -24.75 -5.79 -7.64
CA HIS A 33 -26.04 -6.06 -8.25
C HIS A 33 -27.17 -6.36 -7.26
N THR A 34 -26.83 -6.63 -5.99
CA THR A 34 -27.79 -6.96 -4.94
C THR A 34 -28.00 -5.84 -3.92
N ALA A 35 -27.17 -4.81 -3.91
CA ALA A 35 -27.14 -3.78 -2.88
C ALA A 35 -27.95 -2.54 -3.27
N GLY A 36 -29.24 -2.52 -2.91
CA GLY A 36 -30.00 -1.27 -2.78
C GLY A 36 -30.57 -0.66 -4.07
N ALA A 37 -30.87 0.63 -4.03
CA ALA A 37 -31.59 1.37 -5.08
C ALA A 37 -30.77 1.61 -6.35
N ASP A 38 -29.44 1.53 -6.25
CA ASP A 38 -28.51 1.69 -7.36
C ASP A 38 -27.81 0.34 -7.60
N LYS A 39 -28.37 -0.44 -8.53
CA LYS A 39 -28.03 -1.86 -8.71
C LYS A 39 -26.63 -2.14 -9.25
N ASN A 40 -25.86 -1.12 -9.61
CA ASN A 40 -24.54 -1.29 -10.21
C ASN A 40 -23.44 -0.62 -9.37
N SER A 41 -23.79 -0.10 -8.22
CA SER A 41 -22.86 0.58 -7.32
C SER A 41 -22.40 -0.35 -6.20
N LEU A 42 -21.25 -0.06 -5.63
CA LEU A 42 -20.75 -0.73 -4.43
C LEU A 42 -21.72 -0.58 -3.25
N PRO A 43 -21.76 -1.59 -2.34
CA PRO A 43 -22.44 -1.43 -1.06
C PRO A 43 -21.92 -0.17 -0.31
N GLN A 44 -22.83 0.62 0.23
CA GLN A 44 -22.47 1.87 0.93
C GLN A 44 -21.45 1.65 2.07
N ALA A 45 -21.53 0.49 2.73
CA ALA A 45 -20.60 0.12 3.80
C ALA A 45 -19.14 -0.04 3.31
N LEU A 46 -18.93 -0.26 2.02
CA LEU A 46 -17.61 -0.49 1.40
C LEU A 46 -17.19 0.67 0.48
N THR A 47 -17.96 1.74 0.44
CA THR A 47 -17.74 2.85 -0.49
C THR A 47 -17.10 4.04 0.21
N MET A 48 -16.01 4.55 -0.35
CA MET A 48 -15.39 5.82 0.07
C MET A 48 -16.42 6.94 -0.02
N PRO A 49 -16.58 7.78 1.02
CA PRO A 49 -17.40 8.98 0.92
C PRO A 49 -16.91 9.93 -0.17
N ASP A 50 -17.82 10.68 -0.78
CA ASP A 50 -17.47 11.68 -1.78
C ASP A 50 -16.63 12.80 -1.18
N ILE A 51 -15.45 13.04 -1.75
CA ILE A 51 -14.58 14.12 -1.35
C ILE A 51 -15.02 15.42 -2.05
N PRO A 52 -15.20 16.54 -1.31
CA PRO A 52 -15.55 17.82 -1.90
C PRO A 52 -14.51 18.34 -2.91
N GLN A 53 -14.96 19.04 -3.96
CA GLN A 53 -14.07 19.60 -4.98
C GLN A 53 -13.22 20.77 -4.48
N ASP A 54 -13.65 21.44 -3.43
CA ASP A 54 -12.97 22.58 -2.80
C ASP A 54 -11.93 22.17 -1.73
N PHE A 55 -11.40 20.97 -1.87
CA PHE A 55 -10.39 20.44 -0.93
C PHE A 55 -9.18 21.37 -0.80
N PRO A 56 -8.63 21.53 0.42
CA PRO A 56 -7.41 22.30 0.64
C PRO A 56 -6.16 21.51 0.21
N LEU A 57 -5.12 22.21 -0.19
CA LEU A 57 -3.78 21.63 -0.31
C LEU A 57 -3.08 21.69 1.05
N ILE A 58 -2.41 20.61 1.46
CA ILE A 58 -1.56 20.65 2.66
C ILE A 58 -0.32 21.49 2.43
N ASN A 59 0.15 21.55 1.18
CA ASN A 59 1.25 22.42 0.73
C ASN A 59 1.09 22.71 -0.78
N SER A 60 1.29 23.97 -1.19
CA SER A 60 1.18 24.38 -2.59
C SER A 60 2.46 24.17 -3.41
N ASN A 61 3.59 23.94 -2.74
CA ASN A 61 4.91 23.83 -3.38
C ASN A 61 5.38 22.39 -3.56
N VAL A 62 4.55 21.42 -3.17
CA VAL A 62 4.89 20.01 -3.29
C VAL A 62 3.63 19.18 -3.51
N TRP A 63 3.63 18.33 -4.53
CA TRP A 63 2.65 17.27 -4.65
C TRP A 63 2.93 16.17 -3.62
N VAL A 64 1.88 15.59 -3.07
CA VAL A 64 1.91 14.55 -2.03
C VAL A 64 1.02 13.41 -2.47
N TRP A 65 1.55 12.19 -2.36
CA TRP A 65 0.75 10.97 -2.50
C TRP A 65 1.18 9.95 -1.46
N ASP A 66 1.43 8.73 -1.71
CA ASP A 66 1.75 7.68 -0.73
C ASP A 66 2.28 8.21 0.60
N THR A 67 1.45 8.16 1.64
CA THR A 67 1.81 8.61 2.98
C THR A 67 1.86 7.44 3.96
N TRP A 68 2.73 7.53 4.95
CA TRP A 68 2.80 6.59 6.07
C TRP A 68 3.29 7.28 7.32
N PRO A 69 2.83 6.86 8.51
CA PRO A 69 3.22 7.47 9.75
C PRO A 69 4.54 6.93 10.30
N LEU A 70 5.14 7.66 11.24
CA LEU A 70 6.16 7.14 12.13
C LEU A 70 5.55 6.06 13.03
N ALA A 71 6.18 4.89 13.12
CA ALA A 71 5.67 3.77 13.91
C ALA A 71 6.80 3.03 14.66
N ASP A 72 6.44 2.18 15.63
CA ASP A 72 7.36 1.23 16.24
C ASP A 72 7.53 -0.04 15.38
N LEU A 73 8.37 -0.98 15.83
CA LEU A 73 8.57 -2.25 15.14
C LEU A 73 7.34 -3.18 15.17
N ARG A 74 6.33 -2.90 16.00
CA ARG A 74 5.03 -3.59 15.99
C ARG A 74 4.03 -2.92 15.04
N ALA A 75 4.51 -1.93 14.27
CA ALA A 75 3.71 -1.09 13.38
C ALA A 75 2.62 -0.27 14.10
N ASN A 76 2.75 -0.03 15.39
CA ASN A 76 1.94 0.94 16.11
C ASN A 76 2.45 2.36 15.81
N GLN A 77 1.54 3.25 15.50
CA GLN A 77 1.91 4.64 15.26
C GLN A 77 2.38 5.33 16.52
N LEU A 78 3.31 6.25 16.33
CA LEU A 78 3.96 6.99 17.41
C LEU A 78 3.85 8.49 17.20
N SER A 79 3.65 9.22 18.32
CA SER A 79 4.00 10.62 18.39
C SER A 79 5.41 10.77 19.01
N TYR A 80 6.20 11.70 18.48
CA TYR A 80 7.54 11.96 19.00
C TYR A 80 7.58 13.31 19.71
N LYS A 81 7.82 13.30 21.02
CA LYS A 81 7.87 14.53 21.88
C LYS A 81 6.69 15.47 21.64
N GLY A 82 5.47 14.93 21.53
CA GLY A 82 4.25 15.72 21.31
C GLY A 82 4.00 16.14 19.87
N TRP A 83 4.71 15.53 18.90
CA TRP A 83 4.52 15.75 17.49
C TRP A 83 4.03 14.48 16.77
N GLU A 84 3.06 14.62 15.91
CA GLU A 84 2.72 13.64 14.89
C GLU A 84 3.60 13.88 13.68
N VAL A 85 4.11 12.79 13.09
CA VAL A 85 4.99 12.81 11.92
C VAL A 85 4.50 11.82 10.89
N ILE A 86 4.36 12.28 9.65
CA ILE A 86 4.10 11.43 8.47
C ILE A 86 5.19 11.64 7.44
N PHE A 87 5.50 10.56 6.73
CA PHE A 87 6.34 10.57 5.54
C PHE A 87 5.47 10.50 4.31
N SER A 88 5.95 10.97 3.19
CA SER A 88 5.20 10.96 1.94
C SER A 88 6.12 10.92 0.74
N LEU A 89 5.66 10.31 -0.33
CA LEU A 89 6.22 10.59 -1.64
C LEU A 89 5.83 12.02 -2.05
N THR A 90 6.80 12.74 -2.57
CA THR A 90 6.66 14.14 -2.96
C THR A 90 7.32 14.42 -4.30
N ALA A 91 6.79 15.40 -5.03
CA ALA A 91 7.38 15.91 -6.26
C ALA A 91 7.08 17.41 -6.41
N ASP A 92 7.94 18.12 -7.14
CA ASP A 92 7.83 19.57 -7.34
C ASP A 92 6.82 19.89 -8.46
N PRO A 93 5.69 20.55 -8.16
CA PRO A 93 4.71 20.96 -9.16
C PRO A 93 5.22 22.03 -10.13
N HIS A 94 6.35 22.67 -9.85
CA HIS A 94 6.92 23.77 -10.62
C HIS A 94 8.13 23.36 -11.47
N ALA A 95 8.50 22.06 -11.45
CA ALA A 95 9.67 21.56 -12.16
C ALA A 95 9.46 21.33 -13.68
N GLY A 96 8.26 21.59 -14.19
CA GLY A 96 7.97 21.54 -15.63
C GLY A 96 7.52 20.18 -16.18
N TYR A 97 7.38 19.16 -15.34
CA TYR A 97 6.75 17.88 -15.70
C TYR A 97 5.28 17.84 -15.25
N THR A 98 4.51 16.89 -15.80
CA THR A 98 3.09 16.76 -15.46
C THR A 98 2.90 16.02 -14.14
N PHE A 99 1.69 16.12 -13.58
CA PHE A 99 1.32 15.34 -12.39
C PHE A 99 1.49 13.82 -12.60
N ASP A 100 1.22 13.33 -13.81
CA ASP A 100 1.32 11.91 -14.12
C ASP A 100 2.78 11.43 -14.24
N ASP A 101 3.73 12.33 -14.49
CA ASP A 101 5.17 12.03 -14.51
C ASP A 101 5.83 12.06 -13.12
N ARG A 102 5.13 12.46 -12.07
CA ARG A 102 5.68 12.63 -10.71
C ARG A 102 6.41 11.41 -10.17
N HIS A 103 5.98 10.21 -10.56
CA HIS A 103 6.52 8.94 -10.04
C HIS A 103 8.01 8.76 -10.28
N VAL A 104 8.52 9.20 -11.44
CA VAL A 104 9.96 9.11 -11.77
C VAL A 104 10.79 10.23 -11.15
N HIS A 105 10.13 11.22 -10.52
CA HIS A 105 10.74 12.35 -9.82
C HIS A 105 10.49 12.28 -8.30
N ALA A 106 9.93 11.17 -7.83
CA ALA A 106 9.52 11.01 -6.44
C ALA A 106 10.70 11.13 -5.47
N ARG A 107 10.52 11.95 -4.44
CA ARG A 107 11.40 12.09 -3.29
C ARG A 107 10.60 11.85 -2.01
N ILE A 108 11.20 11.20 -1.03
CA ILE A 108 10.59 11.04 0.28
C ILE A 108 10.78 12.32 1.08
N GLY A 109 9.66 12.92 1.49
CA GLY A 109 9.61 14.04 2.39
C GLY A 109 8.83 13.73 3.66
N PHE A 110 8.74 14.69 4.56
CA PHE A 110 7.98 14.53 5.79
C PHE A 110 7.18 15.79 6.14
N PHE A 111 6.11 15.55 6.87
CA PHE A 111 5.27 16.58 7.46
C PHE A 111 5.13 16.31 8.95
N TYR A 112 4.92 17.36 9.73
CA TYR A 112 4.70 17.24 11.17
C TYR A 112 3.64 18.23 11.65
N ARG A 113 2.98 17.89 12.76
CA ARG A 113 2.05 18.78 13.46
C ARG A 113 2.00 18.44 14.95
N ARG A 114 1.46 19.33 15.76
CA ARG A 114 1.23 19.04 17.19
C ARG A 114 0.25 17.89 17.36
N ALA A 115 0.63 16.91 18.19
CA ALA A 115 -0.20 15.80 18.57
C ALA A 115 -1.33 16.25 19.53
N GLY A 116 -2.43 15.49 19.53
CA GLY A 116 -3.53 15.69 20.48
C GLY A 116 -4.44 16.89 20.19
N ILE A 117 -4.23 17.63 19.10
CA ILE A 117 -5.16 18.70 18.69
C ILE A 117 -6.36 18.06 17.99
N PRO A 118 -7.59 18.23 18.47
CA PRO A 118 -8.78 17.71 17.80
C PRO A 118 -8.92 18.24 16.36
N ALA A 119 -9.43 17.41 15.45
CA ALA A 119 -9.60 17.79 14.04
C ALA A 119 -10.41 19.09 13.86
N SER A 120 -11.42 19.33 14.72
CA SER A 120 -12.22 20.55 14.71
C SER A 120 -11.48 21.83 15.09
N GLN A 121 -10.29 21.71 15.67
CA GLN A 121 -9.44 22.85 16.07
C GLN A 121 -8.23 23.04 15.14
N ARG A 122 -8.07 22.16 14.16
CA ARG A 122 -6.99 22.25 13.17
C ARG A 122 -7.37 23.18 12.03
N PRO A 123 -6.38 23.79 11.34
CA PRO A 123 -6.61 24.43 10.06
C PRO A 123 -7.25 23.48 9.04
N ALA A 124 -7.93 24.04 8.05
CA ALA A 124 -8.66 23.25 7.04
C ALA A 124 -7.78 22.19 6.33
N ASN A 125 -6.49 22.47 6.17
CA ASN A 125 -5.49 21.55 5.58
C ASN A 125 -4.93 20.51 6.57
N GLY A 126 -5.53 20.31 7.73
CA GLY A 126 -5.08 19.38 8.76
C GLY A 126 -3.96 19.88 9.68
N GLY A 127 -3.47 21.11 9.47
CA GLY A 127 -2.42 21.72 10.30
C GLY A 127 -1.00 21.14 10.09
N TRP A 128 -0.78 20.47 9.01
CA TRP A 128 0.53 19.90 8.66
C TRP A 128 1.54 20.96 8.23
N THR A 129 2.76 20.86 8.75
CA THR A 129 3.92 21.68 8.37
C THR A 129 4.86 20.83 7.52
N TRP A 130 5.27 21.36 6.37
CA TRP A 130 6.27 20.74 5.51
C TRP A 130 7.65 20.80 6.17
N GLY A 131 8.29 19.66 6.39
CA GLY A 131 9.60 19.55 7.00
C GLY A 131 10.77 19.47 6.03
N GLY A 132 10.49 19.24 4.74
CA GLY A 132 11.51 19.07 3.71
C GLY A 132 11.67 17.64 3.23
N HIS A 133 12.59 17.44 2.30
CA HIS A 133 13.01 16.10 1.88
C HIS A 133 13.81 15.43 3.00
N LEU A 134 13.60 14.12 3.15
CA LEU A 134 14.23 13.36 4.22
C LEU A 134 15.69 13.04 3.92
N PHE A 135 15.99 12.68 2.67
CA PHE A 135 17.32 12.24 2.27
C PHE A 135 18.12 13.36 1.61
N PRO A 136 19.45 13.39 1.83
CA PRO A 136 20.34 14.23 1.05
C PRO A 136 20.24 13.93 -0.45
N ASP A 137 20.50 14.93 -1.27
CA ASP A 137 20.40 14.79 -2.73
C ASP A 137 21.33 13.69 -3.25
N GLY A 138 20.77 12.79 -4.05
CA GLY A 138 21.49 11.67 -4.66
C GLY A 138 21.89 10.54 -3.71
N ALA A 139 21.53 10.59 -2.42
CA ALA A 139 21.88 9.53 -1.47
C ALA A 139 21.26 8.18 -1.85
N SER A 140 19.99 8.16 -2.22
CA SER A 140 19.26 6.96 -2.63
C SER A 140 19.82 6.33 -3.93
N ALA A 141 20.37 7.13 -4.82
CA ALA A 141 20.96 6.63 -6.09
C ALA A 141 22.21 5.78 -5.89
N ARG A 142 22.90 5.92 -4.75
CA ARG A 142 24.16 5.21 -4.48
C ARG A 142 24.00 3.69 -4.39
N VAL A 143 22.79 3.19 -4.08
CA VAL A 143 22.53 1.73 -4.02
C VAL A 143 22.63 1.05 -5.38
N PHE A 144 22.59 1.80 -6.49
CA PHE A 144 22.77 1.29 -7.84
C PHE A 144 24.23 1.24 -8.30
N GLY A 145 25.19 1.62 -7.42
CA GLY A 145 26.61 1.63 -7.74
C GLY A 145 27.03 2.82 -8.60
N THR A 146 28.10 2.66 -9.37
CA THR A 146 28.72 3.75 -10.14
C THR A 146 28.14 3.95 -11.55
N ALA A 147 27.24 3.10 -12.00
CA ALA A 147 26.59 3.27 -13.30
C ALA A 147 25.57 4.42 -13.20
N PRO A 148 25.75 5.54 -13.92
CA PRO A 148 24.80 6.63 -13.86
C PRO A 148 23.50 6.21 -14.54
N MET A 149 22.50 5.88 -13.75
CA MET A 149 21.14 5.77 -14.24
C MET A 149 20.55 7.18 -14.25
N THR A 150 19.87 7.53 -15.32
CA THR A 150 19.47 8.91 -15.58
C THR A 150 18.30 9.40 -14.75
N ASN A 151 17.48 8.49 -14.23
CA ASN A 151 16.31 8.82 -13.38
C ASN A 151 16.23 7.88 -12.19
N ASN A 152 16.58 8.40 -11.03
CA ASN A 152 16.42 7.70 -9.76
C ASN A 152 15.26 8.32 -9.00
N ALA A 153 14.42 7.49 -8.40
CA ALA A 153 13.33 7.93 -7.57
C ALA A 153 13.30 7.13 -6.25
N GLU A 154 12.67 7.73 -5.27
CA GLU A 154 12.44 7.16 -3.94
C GLU A 154 10.95 6.82 -3.86
N TRP A 155 10.62 5.53 -3.70
CA TRP A 155 9.24 5.09 -3.62
C TRP A 155 8.90 4.58 -2.21
N SER A 156 7.63 4.35 -1.98
CA SER A 156 6.99 4.08 -0.69
C SER A 156 7.66 3.03 0.18
N GLY A 157 7.30 3.06 1.45
CA GLY A 157 7.78 2.09 2.41
C GLY A 157 7.22 2.28 3.81
N SER A 158 8.04 2.10 4.81
CA SER A 158 7.67 2.22 6.22
C SER A 158 8.80 2.82 7.05
N ALA A 159 8.43 3.63 8.05
CA ALA A 159 9.36 4.28 8.98
C ALA A 159 9.23 3.68 10.38
N ARG A 160 10.35 3.30 10.99
CA ARG A 160 10.37 2.66 12.31
C ARG A 160 11.27 3.41 13.28
N LEU A 161 10.68 3.90 14.37
CA LEU A 161 11.43 4.39 15.52
C LEU A 161 11.89 3.18 16.32
N THR A 162 13.19 2.93 16.34
CA THR A 162 13.74 1.70 16.93
C THR A 162 14.25 1.89 18.35
N ASN A 163 14.85 3.02 18.65
CA ASN A 163 15.36 3.34 19.98
C ASN A 163 15.61 4.86 20.11
N GLY A 164 15.08 5.48 21.14
CA GLY A 164 15.30 6.91 21.44
C GLY A 164 14.88 7.83 20.29
N SER A 165 15.85 8.29 19.51
CA SER A 165 15.64 9.11 18.32
C SER A 165 15.95 8.38 17.00
N ASN A 166 16.38 7.10 17.06
CA ASN A 166 16.82 6.38 15.88
C ASN A 166 15.62 5.97 15.02
N VAL A 167 15.61 6.42 13.77
CA VAL A 167 14.59 6.09 12.79
C VAL A 167 15.23 5.31 11.64
N SER A 168 14.70 4.12 11.39
CA SER A 168 15.01 3.35 10.18
C SER A 168 13.89 3.53 9.18
N LEU A 169 14.22 4.03 8.00
CA LEU A 169 13.31 4.10 6.87
C LEU A 169 13.60 2.96 5.92
N TYR A 170 12.59 2.13 5.68
CA TYR A 170 12.59 1.08 4.68
C TYR A 170 11.77 1.58 3.49
N TYR A 171 12.35 1.62 2.30
CA TYR A 171 11.74 2.22 1.12
C TYR A 171 12.21 1.50 -0.14
N THR A 172 11.69 1.86 -1.29
CA THR A 172 12.15 1.32 -2.56
C THR A 172 12.93 2.37 -3.33
N ALA A 173 14.22 2.13 -3.54
CA ALA A 173 15.00 2.88 -4.50
C ALA A 173 14.70 2.34 -5.90
N THR A 174 14.35 3.21 -6.84
CA THR A 174 14.06 2.85 -8.22
C THR A 174 14.99 3.57 -9.18
N SER A 175 15.27 2.91 -10.30
CA SER A 175 16.05 3.50 -11.36
C SER A 175 15.47 3.17 -12.72
N PHE A 176 15.24 4.22 -13.51
CA PHE A 176 14.65 4.15 -14.84
C PHE A 176 15.62 4.79 -15.84
N ASN A 177 15.93 4.10 -16.92
CA ASN A 177 16.75 4.66 -17.99
C ASN A 177 15.84 5.08 -19.17
N ARG A 178 15.26 6.27 -19.07
CA ARG A 178 14.47 6.87 -20.16
C ARG A 178 15.37 7.72 -21.04
N SER A 179 16.08 7.12 -21.95
CA SER A 179 17.00 7.85 -22.84
C SER A 179 16.48 8.05 -24.26
N ALA A 180 15.31 7.51 -24.61
CA ALA A 180 14.73 7.65 -25.95
C ALA A 180 13.56 8.66 -25.97
N PRO A 181 13.38 9.43 -27.04
CA PRO A 181 12.16 10.19 -27.29
C PRO A 181 10.94 9.25 -27.26
N GLY A 182 9.94 9.58 -26.42
CA GLY A 182 8.79 8.71 -26.22
C GLY A 182 8.87 7.81 -24.98
N GLY A 183 9.93 7.89 -24.18
CA GLY A 183 10.01 7.28 -22.85
C GLY A 183 10.21 5.76 -22.82
N ALA A 184 10.66 5.16 -23.95
CA ALA A 184 11.04 3.75 -23.95
C ALA A 184 12.32 3.56 -23.13
N ASP A 185 12.25 2.69 -22.10
CA ASP A 185 13.42 2.31 -21.33
C ASP A 185 14.33 1.43 -22.18
N ILE A 186 15.57 1.87 -22.38
CA ILE A 186 16.58 1.09 -23.11
C ILE A 186 17.23 0.06 -22.20
N THR A 187 17.28 0.32 -20.91
CA THR A 187 17.78 -0.58 -19.88
C THR A 187 16.63 -1.04 -19.00
N PRO A 188 16.54 -2.32 -18.64
CA PRO A 188 15.51 -2.80 -17.74
C PRO A 188 15.46 -1.97 -16.45
N PRO A 189 14.28 -1.56 -15.98
CA PRO A 189 14.15 -0.81 -14.75
C PRO A 189 14.62 -1.64 -13.56
N GLN A 190 15.14 -0.97 -12.55
CA GLN A 190 15.60 -1.60 -11.31
C GLN A 190 14.79 -1.07 -10.13
N ALA A 191 14.50 -1.96 -9.19
CA ALA A 191 13.90 -1.64 -7.90
C ALA A 191 14.66 -2.40 -6.81
N ILE A 192 15.06 -1.68 -5.75
CA ILE A 192 15.82 -2.23 -4.63
C ILE A 192 15.12 -1.82 -3.35
N ILE A 193 14.67 -2.78 -2.55
CA ILE A 193 14.23 -2.51 -1.19
C ILE A 193 15.47 -2.11 -0.38
N THR A 194 15.43 -0.91 0.17
CA THR A 194 16.56 -0.20 0.73
C THR A 194 16.23 0.27 2.14
N ARG A 195 17.24 0.32 3.00
CA ARG A 195 17.15 0.93 4.33
C ARG A 195 18.08 2.12 4.42
N ALA A 196 17.59 3.19 5.03
CA ALA A 196 18.39 4.33 5.47
C ALA A 196 18.12 4.60 6.95
N ASP A 197 19.15 4.94 7.69
CA ASP A 197 19.08 5.21 9.13
C ASP A 197 19.41 6.67 9.43
N GLY A 198 18.65 7.25 10.35
CA GLY A 198 18.84 8.61 10.80
C GLY A 198 18.25 8.85 12.19
N HIS A 199 18.19 10.11 12.57
CA HIS A 199 17.69 10.54 13.88
C HIS A 199 16.59 11.57 13.73
N ILE A 200 15.50 11.39 14.45
CA ILE A 200 14.46 12.40 14.62
C ILE A 200 14.81 13.33 15.79
N HIS A 201 14.63 14.61 15.58
CA HIS A 201 14.78 15.64 16.59
C HIS A 201 13.50 16.48 16.67
N ALA A 202 13.20 17.01 17.85
CA ALA A 202 12.10 17.94 18.03
C ALA A 202 12.37 18.89 19.20
N ASP A 203 11.96 20.13 19.01
CA ASP A 203 11.85 21.16 20.05
C ASP A 203 10.37 21.63 20.18
N ASP A 204 10.14 22.75 20.84
CA ASP A 204 8.81 23.31 21.03
C ASP A 204 8.17 23.87 19.75
N LYS A 205 8.90 23.98 18.64
CA LYS A 205 8.45 24.64 17.42
C LYS A 205 8.59 23.78 16.18
N HIS A 206 9.58 22.89 16.13
CA HIS A 206 9.96 22.19 14.92
C HIS A 206 10.27 20.72 15.16
N VAL A 207 10.13 19.96 14.08
CA VAL A 207 10.68 18.59 13.92
C VAL A 207 11.66 18.63 12.77
N TRP A 208 12.82 17.98 12.94
CA TRP A 208 13.80 17.81 11.87
C TRP A 208 14.49 16.45 11.97
N PHE A 209 15.18 16.08 10.93
CA PHE A 209 15.95 14.85 10.88
C PHE A 209 17.41 15.12 10.58
N SER A 210 18.28 14.19 11.00
CA SER A 210 19.70 14.16 10.65
C SER A 210 20.12 12.74 10.31
N GLY A 211 21.24 12.58 9.64
CA GLY A 211 21.67 11.29 9.09
C GLY A 211 21.01 11.00 7.74
N PHE A 212 20.70 9.75 7.48
CA PHE A 212 20.18 9.27 6.21
C PHE A 212 21.13 9.45 5.02
N ASP A 213 22.44 9.46 5.29
CA ASP A 213 23.48 9.54 4.26
C ASP A 213 23.87 8.15 3.71
N ASP A 214 23.77 7.13 4.55
CA ASP A 214 24.14 5.75 4.23
C ASP A 214 22.88 4.93 3.92
N HIS A 215 22.77 4.51 2.65
CA HIS A 215 21.67 3.71 2.15
C HIS A 215 22.14 2.29 1.87
N LYS A 216 21.45 1.31 2.45
CA LYS A 216 21.78 -0.11 2.36
C LYS A 216 20.77 -0.83 1.49
N ALA A 217 21.22 -1.41 0.38
CA ALA A 217 20.43 -2.34 -0.40
C ALA A 217 20.15 -3.59 0.45
N LEU A 218 18.88 -3.91 0.67
CA LEU A 218 18.47 -5.07 1.45
C LEU A 218 18.07 -6.24 0.57
N LEU A 219 17.19 -5.99 -0.41
CA LEU A 219 16.62 -7.01 -1.28
C LEU A 219 16.48 -6.49 -2.71
N GLN A 220 16.82 -7.35 -3.67
CA GLN A 220 16.53 -7.20 -5.08
C GLN A 220 15.71 -8.40 -5.55
N PRO A 221 14.80 -8.24 -6.53
CA PRO A 221 13.99 -9.36 -7.00
C PRO A 221 14.88 -10.45 -7.58
N ASP A 222 14.56 -11.71 -7.26
CA ASP A 222 15.39 -12.87 -7.55
C ASP A 222 15.07 -13.55 -8.89
N GLY A 223 14.01 -13.11 -9.56
CA GLY A 223 13.51 -13.71 -10.80
C GLY A 223 12.81 -15.06 -10.61
N ASN A 224 12.82 -15.61 -9.40
CA ASN A 224 12.24 -16.90 -9.06
C ASN A 224 10.92 -16.73 -8.29
N TYR A 225 10.96 -16.13 -7.10
CA TYR A 225 9.75 -15.75 -6.38
C TYR A 225 9.17 -14.43 -6.91
N TYR A 226 10.05 -13.50 -7.29
CA TYR A 226 9.67 -12.12 -7.65
C TYR A 226 10.31 -11.72 -8.98
N GLN A 227 9.48 -11.20 -9.90
CA GLN A 227 9.94 -10.76 -11.22
C GLN A 227 11.00 -9.66 -11.13
N THR A 228 11.98 -9.75 -12.04
CA THR A 228 12.96 -8.70 -12.32
C THR A 228 12.51 -7.82 -13.48
N GLY A 229 13.11 -6.64 -13.61
CA GLY A 229 12.89 -5.77 -14.77
C GLY A 229 13.28 -6.39 -16.12
N GLN A 230 14.18 -7.38 -16.14
CA GLN A 230 14.53 -8.15 -17.33
C GLN A 230 13.42 -9.11 -17.75
N GLN A 231 12.69 -9.66 -16.80
CA GLN A 231 11.56 -10.58 -17.07
C GLN A 231 10.30 -9.82 -17.43
N ASN A 232 10.12 -8.62 -16.87
CA ASN A 232 8.98 -7.76 -17.09
C ASN A 232 9.36 -6.29 -16.83
N THR A 233 9.35 -5.45 -17.86
CA THR A 233 9.68 -4.02 -17.71
C THR A 233 8.64 -3.22 -16.91
N TYR A 234 7.47 -3.82 -16.65
CA TYR A 234 6.39 -3.26 -15.83
C TYR A 234 6.26 -3.96 -14.48
N PHE A 235 7.30 -4.69 -14.04
CA PHE A 235 7.27 -5.44 -12.80
C PHE A 235 7.03 -4.55 -11.58
N SER A 236 6.41 -5.15 -10.56
CA SER A 236 6.31 -4.56 -9.23
C SER A 236 7.28 -5.27 -8.28
N PHE A 237 8.05 -4.50 -7.54
CA PHE A 237 8.87 -4.96 -6.41
C PHE A 237 9.13 -3.74 -5.53
N ARG A 238 8.23 -3.48 -4.54
CA ARG A 238 8.22 -2.21 -3.81
C ARG A 238 7.43 -2.27 -2.50
N ASP A 239 7.36 -1.12 -1.80
CA ASP A 239 6.48 -0.83 -0.67
C ASP A 239 6.76 -1.71 0.57
N PRO A 240 8.00 -1.76 1.08
CA PRO A 240 8.32 -2.60 2.22
C PRO A 240 7.64 -2.14 3.50
N PHE A 241 6.93 -3.07 4.14
CA PHE A 241 6.33 -2.90 5.45
C PHE A 241 7.01 -3.85 6.43
N VAL A 242 7.82 -3.30 7.34
CA VAL A 242 8.61 -4.04 8.33
C VAL A 242 7.87 -4.12 9.66
N PHE A 243 7.80 -5.31 10.26
CA PHE A 243 7.14 -5.51 11.55
C PHE A 243 7.71 -6.73 12.30
N THR A 244 7.59 -6.69 13.63
CA THR A 244 7.83 -7.86 14.49
C THR A 244 6.54 -8.62 14.72
N ASP A 245 6.62 -9.95 14.64
CA ASP A 245 5.48 -10.81 14.90
C ASP A 245 5.46 -11.28 16.35
N PRO A 246 4.42 -10.97 17.14
CA PRO A 246 4.32 -11.42 18.52
C PRO A 246 4.20 -12.94 18.66
N ALA A 247 3.70 -13.64 17.63
CA ALA A 247 3.64 -15.11 17.64
C ALA A 247 5.02 -15.76 17.41
N HIS A 248 5.99 -15.01 16.88
CA HIS A 248 7.35 -15.48 16.62
C HIS A 248 8.38 -14.52 17.24
N PRO A 249 8.52 -14.50 18.59
CA PRO A 249 9.40 -13.59 19.29
C PRO A 249 10.83 -13.65 18.76
N GLY A 250 11.43 -12.47 18.59
CA GLY A 250 12.79 -12.33 18.05
C GLY A 250 12.89 -12.40 16.52
N LYS A 251 11.77 -12.62 15.82
CA LYS A 251 11.73 -12.53 14.34
C LYS A 251 11.14 -11.20 13.89
N THR A 252 11.78 -10.62 12.90
CA THR A 252 11.29 -9.43 12.19
C THR A 252 11.03 -9.80 10.74
N TYR A 253 9.87 -9.45 10.25
CA TYR A 253 9.41 -9.76 8.90
C TYR A 253 9.21 -8.49 8.09
N MET A 254 9.17 -8.65 6.78
CA MET A 254 8.85 -7.62 5.83
C MET A 254 7.86 -8.18 4.82
N VAL A 255 6.71 -7.55 4.65
CA VAL A 255 5.85 -7.75 3.48
C VAL A 255 6.09 -6.65 2.48
N PHE A 256 5.93 -6.95 1.20
CA PHE A 256 6.15 -6.01 0.10
C PHE A 256 5.34 -6.43 -1.12
N GLU A 257 5.13 -5.50 -2.04
CA GLU A 257 4.51 -5.81 -3.32
C GLU A 257 5.51 -6.50 -4.25
N GLY A 258 5.05 -7.51 -4.99
CA GLY A 258 5.82 -8.17 -6.04
C GLY A 258 4.93 -8.68 -7.18
N ASN A 259 5.57 -9.16 -8.23
CA ASN A 259 4.94 -9.99 -9.25
C ASN A 259 5.57 -11.37 -9.23
N THR A 260 4.78 -12.41 -9.47
CA THR A 260 5.24 -13.80 -9.50
C THR A 260 6.36 -13.99 -10.52
N GLY A 261 7.47 -14.58 -10.09
CA GLY A 261 8.69 -14.77 -10.88
C GLY A 261 8.49 -15.47 -12.22
N GLY A 262 9.43 -15.28 -13.12
CA GLY A 262 9.40 -15.76 -14.49
C GLY A 262 9.02 -14.70 -15.52
N GLN A 263 9.09 -15.07 -16.81
CA GLN A 263 8.78 -14.15 -17.89
C GLN A 263 7.35 -13.62 -17.83
N ARG A 264 7.14 -12.36 -18.22
CA ARG A 264 5.84 -11.68 -18.17
C ARG A 264 4.72 -12.48 -18.82
N GLY A 265 4.95 -13.03 -20.01
CA GLY A 265 3.98 -13.82 -20.76
C GLY A 265 3.91 -15.30 -20.40
N ALA A 266 4.67 -15.77 -19.40
CA ALA A 266 4.62 -17.19 -19.01
C ALA A 266 3.23 -17.55 -18.44
N ARG A 267 2.70 -18.71 -18.86
CA ARG A 267 1.35 -19.20 -18.48
C ARG A 267 1.41 -19.85 -17.09
N THR A 268 1.41 -19.04 -16.06
CA THR A 268 1.50 -19.47 -14.65
C THR A 268 0.15 -19.68 -13.97
N CYS A 269 -0.93 -19.20 -14.58
CA CYS A 269 -2.29 -19.36 -14.09
C CYS A 269 -2.74 -20.81 -14.13
N THR A 270 -3.41 -21.28 -13.11
CA THR A 270 -3.92 -22.65 -12.95
C THR A 270 -5.41 -22.64 -12.60
N GLU A 271 -6.07 -23.79 -12.64
CA GLU A 271 -7.47 -23.94 -12.17
C GLU A 271 -7.64 -23.46 -10.71
N ALA A 272 -6.58 -23.60 -9.88
CA ALA A 272 -6.62 -23.12 -8.50
C ALA A 272 -6.63 -21.58 -8.40
N ASP A 273 -6.07 -20.88 -9.37
CA ASP A 273 -6.11 -19.41 -9.43
C ASP A 273 -7.48 -18.88 -9.92
N LEU A 274 -8.24 -19.73 -10.63
CA LEU A 274 -9.63 -19.42 -10.96
C LEU A 274 -10.54 -19.54 -9.74
N GLY A 275 -10.32 -20.51 -8.88
CA GLY A 275 -10.96 -20.65 -7.56
C GLY A 275 -12.43 -21.08 -7.59
N TYR A 276 -12.96 -21.56 -8.74
CA TYR A 276 -14.34 -21.99 -8.83
C TYR A 276 -14.53 -23.43 -8.32
N ALA A 277 -15.64 -23.66 -7.62
CA ALA A 277 -16.08 -25.02 -7.32
C ALA A 277 -16.36 -25.79 -8.64
N PRO A 278 -16.21 -27.13 -8.65
CA PRO A 278 -16.36 -27.92 -9.88
C PRO A 278 -17.69 -27.71 -10.65
N ASN A 279 -18.77 -27.46 -9.93
CA ASN A 279 -20.11 -27.27 -10.48
C ASN A 279 -20.57 -25.80 -10.43
N ASP A 280 -19.65 -24.86 -10.30
CA ASP A 280 -20.01 -23.43 -10.27
C ASP A 280 -20.56 -23.02 -11.65
N PRO A 281 -21.76 -22.45 -11.74
CA PRO A 281 -22.35 -22.03 -13.02
C PRO A 281 -21.56 -20.88 -13.69
N TYR A 282 -20.71 -20.21 -12.95
CA TYR A 282 -19.84 -19.11 -13.42
C TYR A 282 -18.40 -19.56 -13.67
N LYS A 283 -18.13 -20.87 -13.59
CA LYS A 283 -16.78 -21.41 -13.80
C LYS A 283 -16.26 -21.03 -15.19
N GLU A 284 -15.09 -20.39 -15.19
CA GLU A 284 -14.40 -19.99 -16.41
C GLU A 284 -13.53 -21.13 -16.96
N ASP A 285 -13.32 -21.14 -18.26
CA ASP A 285 -12.34 -22.02 -18.90
C ASP A 285 -10.94 -21.43 -18.77
N LEU A 286 -10.00 -22.20 -18.22
CA LEU A 286 -8.63 -21.76 -17.97
C LEU A 286 -7.91 -21.28 -19.25
N ASN A 287 -8.10 -21.96 -20.38
CA ASN A 287 -7.47 -21.56 -21.63
C ASN A 287 -8.05 -20.26 -22.16
N ALA A 288 -9.36 -20.06 -22.04
CA ALA A 288 -10.01 -18.80 -22.41
C ALA A 288 -9.49 -17.64 -21.56
N VAL A 289 -9.38 -17.83 -20.24
CA VAL A 289 -8.80 -16.82 -19.32
C VAL A 289 -7.37 -16.48 -19.72
N MET A 290 -6.51 -17.46 -19.92
CA MET A 290 -5.12 -17.21 -20.31
C MET A 290 -5.02 -16.52 -21.68
N ASN A 291 -5.89 -16.85 -22.63
CA ASN A 291 -5.90 -16.23 -23.95
C ASN A 291 -6.49 -14.80 -23.96
N SER A 292 -7.23 -14.40 -22.93
CA SER A 292 -7.75 -13.04 -22.78
C SER A 292 -6.68 -12.00 -22.40
N GLY A 293 -5.44 -12.42 -22.15
CA GLY A 293 -4.35 -11.58 -21.65
C GLY A 293 -4.19 -11.60 -20.13
N ALA A 294 -5.04 -12.30 -19.40
CA ALA A 294 -4.95 -12.40 -17.93
C ALA A 294 -3.62 -12.99 -17.42
N VAL A 295 -2.85 -13.65 -18.27
CA VAL A 295 -1.49 -14.15 -17.95
C VAL A 295 -0.50 -13.03 -17.57
N TYR A 296 -0.79 -11.80 -17.92
CA TYR A 296 0.05 -10.64 -17.59
C TYR A 296 -0.19 -10.14 -16.17
N GLN A 297 -1.32 -10.46 -15.55
CA GLN A 297 -1.62 -10.13 -14.16
C GLN A 297 -0.99 -11.19 -13.24
N LYS A 298 0.01 -10.78 -12.46
CA LYS A 298 0.84 -11.67 -11.65
C LYS A 298 1.18 -11.10 -10.27
N ALA A 299 0.31 -10.24 -9.73
CA ALA A 299 0.56 -9.65 -8.43
C ALA A 299 0.74 -10.72 -7.34
N ASN A 300 1.63 -10.42 -6.41
CA ASN A 300 1.76 -11.18 -5.17
C ASN A 300 2.13 -10.25 -4.01
N VAL A 301 1.85 -10.69 -2.79
CA VAL A 301 2.40 -10.09 -1.58
C VAL A 301 3.58 -10.93 -1.15
N GLY A 302 4.76 -10.34 -1.26
CA GLY A 302 6.02 -10.96 -0.89
C GLY A 302 6.24 -10.99 0.62
N LEU A 303 7.10 -11.89 1.05
CA LEU A 303 7.55 -12.03 2.44
C LEU A 303 9.07 -12.19 2.48
N ALA A 304 9.69 -11.51 3.44
CA ALA A 304 11.08 -11.74 3.81
C ALA A 304 11.24 -11.76 5.35
N VAL A 305 12.28 -12.42 5.82
CA VAL A 305 12.63 -12.47 7.24
C VAL A 305 14.04 -11.94 7.45
N ALA A 306 14.24 -11.13 8.48
CA ALA A 306 15.57 -10.67 8.86
C ALA A 306 16.40 -11.84 9.41
N THR A 307 17.66 -11.92 8.97
CA THR A 307 18.60 -12.99 9.39
C THR A 307 19.57 -12.53 10.46
N ASN A 308 19.62 -11.23 10.75
CA ASN A 308 20.42 -10.67 11.83
C ASN A 308 19.61 -9.65 12.68
N PRO A 309 20.00 -9.42 13.96
CA PRO A 309 19.31 -8.50 14.86
C PRO A 309 19.39 -7.03 14.41
N GLN A 310 20.38 -6.67 13.59
CA GLN A 310 20.55 -5.33 13.06
C GLN A 310 19.58 -5.00 11.92
N LEU A 311 18.83 -6.00 11.44
CA LEU A 311 17.88 -5.88 10.32
C LEU A 311 18.54 -5.36 9.02
N THR A 312 19.78 -5.75 8.79
CA THR A 312 20.56 -5.39 7.59
C THR A 312 20.72 -6.53 6.60
N GLU A 313 20.38 -7.75 7.02
CA GLU A 313 20.43 -8.94 6.19
C GLU A 313 19.07 -9.61 6.19
N TRP A 314 18.58 -9.96 5.00
CA TRP A 314 17.23 -10.49 4.81
C TRP A 314 17.25 -11.71 3.87
N LYS A 315 16.33 -12.61 4.10
CA LYS A 315 16.09 -13.80 3.28
C LYS A 315 14.69 -13.75 2.72
N PHE A 316 14.55 -13.97 1.41
CA PHE A 316 13.23 -14.18 0.80
C PHE A 316 12.56 -15.44 1.32
N LEU A 317 11.27 -15.33 1.49
CA LEU A 317 10.35 -16.45 1.70
C LEU A 317 9.36 -16.47 0.53
N PRO A 318 8.70 -17.60 0.26
CA PRO A 318 7.62 -17.64 -0.73
C PRO A 318 6.57 -16.59 -0.43
N PRO A 319 5.90 -16.00 -1.45
CA PRO A 319 4.81 -15.06 -1.24
C PRO A 319 3.73 -15.60 -0.29
N ILE A 320 3.09 -14.74 0.48
CA ILE A 320 1.98 -15.11 1.36
C ILE A 320 0.63 -15.06 0.64
N LEU A 321 0.54 -14.29 -0.44
CA LEU A 321 -0.64 -14.17 -1.30
C LEU A 321 -0.19 -14.07 -2.76
N SER A 322 -0.92 -14.70 -3.66
CA SER A 322 -0.79 -14.54 -5.11
C SER A 322 -2.13 -14.19 -5.74
N ALA A 323 -2.11 -13.34 -6.77
CA ALA A 323 -3.26 -12.91 -7.55
C ALA A 323 -3.06 -13.18 -9.06
N ASN A 324 -2.47 -14.33 -9.38
CA ASN A 324 -2.21 -14.74 -10.76
C ASN A 324 -3.51 -14.81 -11.56
N CYS A 325 -3.54 -14.17 -12.73
CA CYS A 325 -4.73 -14.03 -13.59
C CYS A 325 -5.88 -13.24 -12.95
N VAL A 326 -5.62 -12.51 -11.90
CA VAL A 326 -6.59 -11.69 -11.17
C VAL A 326 -6.19 -10.21 -11.23
N ASP A 327 -4.99 -9.89 -10.78
CA ASP A 327 -4.52 -8.53 -10.67
C ASP A 327 -3.00 -8.43 -10.92
N ASP A 328 -2.53 -7.28 -11.37
CA ASP A 328 -1.10 -7.03 -11.55
C ASP A 328 -0.48 -6.17 -10.44
N GLN A 329 -1.31 -5.65 -9.52
CA GLN A 329 -0.86 -4.83 -8.39
C GLN A 329 -1.50 -5.28 -7.08
N THR A 330 -0.66 -5.41 -6.06
CA THR A 330 -1.02 -5.55 -4.64
C THR A 330 -0.16 -4.59 -3.84
N GLU A 331 -0.38 -3.28 -4.11
CA GLU A 331 0.48 -2.20 -3.60
C GLU A 331 0.32 -2.02 -2.09
N ARG A 332 1.38 -1.50 -1.47
CA ARG A 332 1.44 -1.08 -0.07
C ARG A 332 0.86 -2.12 0.89
N PRO A 333 1.30 -3.40 0.82
CA PRO A 333 0.77 -4.43 1.70
C PRO A 333 1.11 -4.14 3.16
N GLN A 334 0.16 -4.41 4.05
CA GLN A 334 0.27 -4.15 5.48
C GLN A 334 -0.26 -5.31 6.29
N ILE A 335 0.39 -5.62 7.41
CA ILE A 335 -0.14 -6.54 8.42
C ILE A 335 -0.66 -5.74 9.60
N TYR A 336 -1.93 -5.93 9.92
CA TYR A 336 -2.61 -5.33 11.06
C TYR A 336 -3.08 -6.41 12.02
N LEU A 337 -2.61 -6.35 13.26
CA LEU A 337 -2.96 -7.32 14.29
C LEU A 337 -4.13 -6.79 15.14
N LYS A 338 -5.20 -7.54 15.21
CA LYS A 338 -6.37 -7.22 16.03
C LYS A 338 -7.03 -8.49 16.57
N ASP A 339 -7.27 -8.52 17.86
CA ASP A 339 -7.99 -9.62 18.55
C ASP A 339 -7.41 -11.02 18.22
N GLY A 340 -6.07 -11.12 18.15
CA GLY A 340 -5.36 -12.35 17.80
C GLY A 340 -5.44 -12.77 16.34
N LYS A 341 -6.01 -11.94 15.48
CA LYS A 341 -6.10 -12.16 14.04
C LYS A 341 -5.08 -11.28 13.27
N TYR A 342 -4.66 -11.79 12.13
CA TYR A 342 -3.79 -11.11 11.17
C TYR A 342 -4.64 -10.65 9.99
N TYR A 343 -4.72 -9.34 9.83
CA TYR A 343 -5.35 -8.72 8.68
C TYR A 343 -4.26 -8.28 7.71
N LEU A 344 -4.30 -8.82 6.51
CA LEU A 344 -3.47 -8.37 5.39
C LEU A 344 -4.30 -7.37 4.57
N PHE A 345 -3.83 -6.13 4.48
CA PHE A 345 -4.41 -5.12 3.61
C PHE A 345 -3.47 -4.82 2.46
N THR A 346 -4.02 -4.56 1.29
CA THR A 346 -3.32 -4.07 0.09
C THR A 346 -4.23 -3.13 -0.68
N ILE A 347 -3.68 -2.41 -1.64
CA ILE A 347 -4.46 -1.57 -2.53
C ILE A 347 -4.24 -1.98 -3.98
N SER A 348 -5.22 -1.71 -4.83
CA SER A 348 -5.13 -1.97 -6.26
C SER A 348 -5.95 -0.97 -7.05
N HIS A 349 -5.50 -0.72 -8.28
CA HIS A 349 -6.24 0.03 -9.28
C HIS A 349 -7.20 -0.87 -10.07
N ARG A 350 -8.37 -0.35 -10.42
CA ARG A 350 -9.31 -1.01 -11.33
C ARG A 350 -8.63 -1.41 -12.66
N THR A 351 -7.72 -0.56 -13.12
CA THR A 351 -7.03 -0.72 -14.40
C THR A 351 -6.01 -1.84 -14.45
N THR A 352 -5.58 -2.36 -13.31
CA THR A 352 -4.61 -3.47 -13.21
C THR A 352 -5.24 -4.83 -13.09
N MET A 353 -6.57 -4.88 -12.94
CA MET A 353 -7.32 -6.13 -12.89
C MET A 353 -7.37 -6.82 -14.24
N ALA A 354 -7.40 -8.14 -14.22
CA ALA A 354 -7.43 -8.97 -15.41
C ALA A 354 -8.77 -8.88 -16.16
N ALA A 355 -8.74 -9.07 -17.46
CA ALA A 355 -9.96 -9.20 -18.25
C ALA A 355 -10.91 -10.26 -17.66
N GLY A 356 -12.20 -9.92 -17.56
CA GLY A 356 -13.25 -10.78 -17.01
C GLY A 356 -13.49 -10.69 -15.52
N VAL A 357 -12.67 -9.92 -14.77
CA VAL A 357 -12.93 -9.52 -13.39
C VAL A 357 -12.91 -8.01 -13.28
N ASP A 358 -13.51 -7.46 -12.22
CA ASP A 358 -13.62 -6.02 -12.03
C ASP A 358 -13.73 -5.67 -10.53
N GLY A 359 -13.18 -4.52 -10.14
CA GLY A 359 -13.24 -3.98 -8.80
C GLY A 359 -12.78 -2.52 -8.78
N PRO A 360 -13.11 -1.73 -7.76
CA PRO A 360 -12.76 -0.32 -7.70
C PRO A 360 -11.27 -0.09 -7.39
N ASP A 361 -10.78 1.11 -7.67
CA ASP A 361 -9.60 1.63 -6.98
C ASP A 361 -9.89 1.62 -5.47
N GLY A 362 -9.08 0.94 -4.68
CA GLY A 362 -9.38 0.84 -3.26
C GLY A 362 -8.51 -0.10 -2.44
N VAL A 363 -8.97 -0.32 -1.21
CA VAL A 363 -8.37 -1.23 -0.24
C VAL A 363 -8.99 -2.60 -0.35
N TYR A 364 -8.15 -3.61 -0.42
CA TYR A 364 -8.51 -5.02 -0.34
C TYR A 364 -7.92 -5.64 0.92
N GLY A 365 -8.67 -6.52 1.57
CA GLY A 365 -8.28 -7.08 2.86
C GLY A 365 -8.63 -8.53 3.03
N PHE A 366 -7.82 -9.19 3.82
CA PHE A 366 -7.86 -10.62 4.08
C PHE A 366 -7.60 -10.88 5.55
N VAL A 367 -8.20 -11.91 6.12
CA VAL A 367 -8.02 -12.25 7.54
C VAL A 367 -7.54 -13.69 7.69
N GLY A 368 -6.54 -13.89 8.54
CA GLY A 368 -5.96 -15.19 8.87
C GLY A 368 -5.55 -15.30 10.33
N ASN A 369 -4.97 -16.45 10.69
CA ASN A 369 -4.53 -16.77 12.06
C ASN A 369 -3.00 -16.67 12.23
N GLY A 370 -2.27 -16.22 11.21
CA GLY A 370 -0.82 -16.02 11.23
C GLY A 370 -0.36 -15.21 10.03
N ILE A 371 0.92 -14.82 10.00
CA ILE A 371 1.53 -14.09 8.87
C ILE A 371 1.34 -14.86 7.57
N ARG A 372 1.54 -16.17 7.59
CA ARG A 372 1.26 -17.08 6.49
C ARG A 372 -0.01 -17.84 6.83
N SER A 373 -1.05 -17.64 6.08
CA SER A 373 -2.36 -18.24 6.32
C SER A 373 -3.08 -18.56 5.01
N ASP A 374 -4.02 -19.46 5.08
CA ASP A 374 -5.11 -19.55 4.10
C ASP A 374 -6.09 -18.40 4.40
N PHE A 375 -5.68 -17.19 4.04
CA PHE A 375 -6.41 -15.97 4.35
C PHE A 375 -7.80 -15.99 3.71
N GLN A 376 -8.81 -15.66 4.50
CA GLN A 376 -10.15 -15.44 3.98
C GLN A 376 -10.28 -14.00 3.49
N PRO A 377 -10.66 -13.78 2.22
CA PRO A 377 -11.02 -12.44 1.75
C PRO A 377 -12.18 -11.88 2.57
N LEU A 378 -12.10 -10.62 2.97
CA LEU A 378 -13.12 -9.96 3.79
C LEU A 378 -14.42 -9.73 3.01
N ASN A 379 -15.48 -9.37 3.73
CA ASN A 379 -16.75 -8.89 3.19
C ASN A 379 -17.39 -9.87 2.20
N GLY A 380 -17.71 -11.08 2.68
CA GLY A 380 -18.40 -12.09 1.88
C GLY A 380 -17.54 -12.74 0.81
N GLY A 381 -16.22 -12.72 1.01
CA GLY A 381 -15.25 -13.36 0.12
C GLY A 381 -14.76 -12.48 -1.03
N SER A 382 -15.22 -11.23 -1.13
CA SER A 382 -14.78 -10.33 -2.19
C SER A 382 -13.37 -9.75 -1.97
N GLY A 383 -12.98 -9.60 -0.71
CA GLY A 383 -11.77 -8.91 -0.29
C GLY A 383 -11.90 -7.38 -0.26
N LEU A 384 -12.91 -6.80 -0.87
CA LEU A 384 -13.08 -5.34 -0.88
C LEU A 384 -13.38 -4.80 0.52
N VAL A 385 -12.60 -3.81 0.95
CA VAL A 385 -12.72 -3.12 2.26
C VAL A 385 -13.20 -1.70 2.10
N LEU A 386 -12.62 -0.95 1.16
CA LEU A 386 -12.93 0.45 0.89
C LEU A 386 -12.63 0.74 -0.58
N GLY A 387 -13.64 1.00 -1.39
CA GLY A 387 -13.48 1.34 -2.80
C GLY A 387 -14.00 2.73 -3.13
N ASN A 388 -13.38 3.39 -4.10
CA ASN A 388 -13.97 4.58 -4.68
C ASN A 388 -15.36 4.25 -5.26
N PRO A 389 -16.30 5.20 -5.28
CA PRO A 389 -17.59 5.01 -5.94
C PRO A 389 -17.40 4.55 -7.38
N THR A 390 -17.91 3.39 -7.72
CA THR A 390 -17.67 2.73 -9.02
C THR A 390 -18.97 2.21 -9.61
N ASP A 391 -19.17 2.40 -10.92
CA ASP A 391 -20.30 1.88 -11.67
C ASP A 391 -19.89 0.63 -12.45
N PHE A 392 -20.57 -0.48 -12.18
CA PHE A 392 -20.40 -1.78 -12.84
C PHE A 392 -21.52 -2.06 -13.87
N SER A 393 -22.20 -1.03 -14.41
CA SER A 393 -23.26 -1.20 -15.41
C SER A 393 -22.75 -1.75 -16.74
N ALA A 394 -21.49 -1.49 -17.08
CA ALA A 394 -20.85 -2.05 -18.25
C ALA A 394 -20.52 -3.55 -18.05
N PRO A 395 -20.61 -4.38 -19.10
CA PRO A 395 -20.16 -5.77 -19.02
C PRO A 395 -18.70 -5.89 -18.59
N ALA A 396 -18.37 -6.92 -17.82
CA ALA A 396 -16.98 -7.20 -17.46
C ALA A 396 -16.10 -7.31 -18.73
N GLY A 397 -14.97 -6.58 -18.75
CA GLY A 397 -14.09 -6.50 -19.91
C GLY A 397 -14.50 -5.47 -20.98
N ALA A 398 -15.58 -4.71 -20.77
CA ALA A 398 -15.86 -3.55 -21.61
C ALA A 398 -14.77 -2.49 -21.45
N PRO A 399 -14.52 -1.65 -22.49
CA PRO A 399 -13.58 -0.56 -22.37
C PRO A 399 -13.95 0.37 -21.21
N TYR A 400 -13.01 0.55 -20.29
CA TYR A 400 -13.12 1.42 -19.13
C TYR A 400 -12.40 2.74 -19.39
N SER A 401 -13.06 3.85 -19.15
CA SER A 401 -12.41 5.16 -19.31
C SER A 401 -11.57 5.46 -18.08
N GLN A 402 -10.28 5.72 -18.30
CA GLN A 402 -9.35 6.21 -17.28
C GLN A 402 -9.37 7.76 -17.18
N ASP A 403 -10.24 8.43 -17.92
CA ASP A 403 -10.38 9.89 -17.86
C ASP A 403 -11.15 10.30 -16.60
N PRO A 404 -10.51 11.02 -15.65
CA PRO A 404 -11.17 11.50 -14.45
C PRO A 404 -12.34 12.46 -14.70
N ASN A 405 -12.42 13.06 -15.88
CA ASN A 405 -13.57 13.91 -16.25
C ASN A 405 -14.80 13.09 -16.60
N GLN A 406 -14.61 11.87 -17.11
CA GLN A 406 -15.71 10.95 -17.42
C GLN A 406 -16.15 10.16 -16.19
N ASN A 407 -15.20 9.81 -15.29
CA ASN A 407 -15.44 9.02 -14.08
C ASN A 407 -14.92 9.76 -12.82
N PRO A 408 -15.44 10.95 -12.49
CA PRO A 408 -14.81 11.84 -11.51
C PRO A 408 -14.77 11.28 -10.08
N ARG A 409 -15.66 10.33 -9.73
CA ARG A 409 -15.70 9.72 -8.40
C ARG A 409 -14.83 8.48 -8.27
N GLU A 410 -14.54 7.81 -9.37
CA GLU A 410 -13.77 6.57 -9.40
C GLU A 410 -12.28 6.80 -9.15
N PHE A 411 -11.79 8.03 -9.39
CA PHE A 411 -10.38 8.44 -9.22
C PHE A 411 -10.17 9.40 -8.05
N GLN A 412 -11.16 9.60 -7.17
CA GLN A 412 -11.06 10.67 -6.18
C GLN A 412 -9.92 10.47 -5.18
N SER A 413 -9.59 9.24 -4.81
CA SER A 413 -8.53 8.96 -3.83
C SER A 413 -7.85 7.62 -4.08
N TYR A 414 -6.58 7.55 -3.68
CA TYR A 414 -5.78 6.33 -3.76
C TYR A 414 -4.67 6.32 -2.71
N SER A 415 -3.72 5.36 -2.83
CA SER A 415 -2.60 5.17 -1.89
C SER A 415 -3.05 5.03 -0.44
N HIS A 416 -4.13 4.30 -0.23
CA HIS A 416 -4.70 4.08 1.09
C HIS A 416 -3.73 3.35 2.01
N TYR A 417 -3.63 3.80 3.25
CA TYR A 417 -2.83 3.20 4.31
C TYR A 417 -3.72 2.96 5.53
N VAL A 418 -3.92 1.68 5.87
CA VAL A 418 -4.79 1.28 7.00
C VAL A 418 -3.99 1.30 8.29
N MET A 419 -4.40 2.14 9.21
CA MET A 419 -3.75 2.34 10.50
C MET A 419 -4.45 1.56 11.63
N PRO A 420 -3.75 1.26 12.73
CA PRO A 420 -4.41 0.74 13.93
C PRO A 420 -5.63 1.57 14.32
N GLY A 421 -6.73 0.89 14.71
CA GLY A 421 -8.02 1.55 14.95
C GLY A 421 -8.87 1.76 13.70
N GLY A 422 -8.39 1.34 12.53
CA GLY A 422 -9.15 1.38 11.26
C GLY A 422 -9.19 2.75 10.59
N LEU A 423 -8.34 3.69 10.99
CA LEU A 423 -8.18 4.94 10.24
C LEU A 423 -7.44 4.66 8.94
N VAL A 424 -7.93 5.20 7.84
CA VAL A 424 -7.34 5.03 6.50
C VAL A 424 -6.88 6.37 5.97
N GLU A 425 -5.57 6.54 5.91
CA GLU A 425 -4.93 7.67 5.22
C GLU A 425 -4.94 7.44 3.71
N SER A 426 -5.10 8.51 2.94
CA SER A 426 -5.11 8.47 1.48
C SER A 426 -4.63 9.81 0.93
N PHE A 427 -4.39 9.86 -0.37
CA PHE A 427 -4.24 11.14 -1.08
C PHE A 427 -5.41 11.34 -2.04
N ILE A 428 -5.67 12.60 -2.41
CA ILE A 428 -6.60 12.96 -3.47
C ILE A 428 -5.84 12.86 -4.78
N ASP A 429 -6.29 11.97 -5.69
CA ASP A 429 -5.71 11.85 -7.02
C ASP A 429 -6.34 12.85 -7.99
N ALA A 430 -7.64 12.70 -8.28
CA ALA A 430 -8.36 13.62 -9.12
C ALA A 430 -9.84 13.72 -8.73
N ILE A 431 -10.38 14.93 -8.67
CA ILE A 431 -11.84 15.18 -8.51
C ILE A 431 -12.30 15.97 -9.72
N GLY A 432 -12.86 15.25 -10.70
CA GLY A 432 -13.10 15.80 -12.02
C GLY A 432 -11.81 16.34 -12.65
N PRO A 433 -11.79 17.58 -13.17
CA PRO A 433 -10.61 18.14 -13.81
C PRO A 433 -9.51 18.57 -12.85
N ARG A 434 -9.78 18.60 -11.53
CA ARG A 434 -8.83 19.06 -10.52
C ARG A 434 -7.96 17.91 -10.04
N ARG A 435 -6.67 17.95 -10.36
CA ARG A 435 -5.68 17.06 -9.75
C ARG A 435 -5.46 17.43 -8.29
N GLY A 436 -5.28 16.41 -7.45
CA GLY A 436 -5.08 16.57 -6.02
C GLY A 436 -3.60 16.77 -5.68
N GLY A 437 -2.86 15.69 -5.58
CA GLY A 437 -1.49 15.72 -5.06
C GLY A 437 -1.43 16.28 -3.64
N THR A 438 -2.40 15.91 -2.79
CA THR A 438 -2.52 16.35 -1.41
C THR A 438 -3.19 15.24 -0.59
N LEU A 439 -3.12 15.31 0.75
CA LEU A 439 -3.83 14.36 1.61
C LEU A 439 -5.34 14.41 1.34
N ALA A 440 -5.97 13.25 1.38
CA ALA A 440 -7.42 13.13 1.45
C ALA A 440 -7.91 13.25 2.90
N PRO A 441 -9.19 13.54 3.13
CA PRO A 441 -9.81 13.37 4.44
C PRO A 441 -9.69 11.90 4.87
N THR A 442 -9.23 11.65 6.10
CA THR A 442 -9.12 10.30 6.66
C THR A 442 -10.51 9.68 6.79
N VAL A 443 -10.61 8.42 6.38
CA VAL A 443 -11.81 7.60 6.57
C VAL A 443 -11.57 6.61 7.69
N LYS A 444 -12.61 6.26 8.44
CA LYS A 444 -12.55 5.21 9.45
C LYS A 444 -13.31 3.98 8.99
N VAL A 445 -12.67 2.84 9.06
CA VAL A 445 -13.25 1.53 8.74
C VAL A 445 -13.34 0.72 10.03
N GLY A 446 -14.54 0.34 10.42
CA GLY A 446 -14.76 -0.63 11.50
C GLY A 446 -14.40 -2.04 11.01
N ILE A 447 -13.62 -2.77 11.81
CA ILE A 447 -13.19 -4.15 11.50
C ILE A 447 -13.77 -5.09 12.55
N ASN A 448 -14.57 -6.06 12.11
CA ASN A 448 -15.24 -7.04 12.98
C ASN A 448 -15.16 -8.45 12.36
N GLY A 449 -14.18 -9.25 12.81
CA GLY A 449 -13.95 -10.59 12.26
C GLY A 449 -13.68 -10.57 10.76
N THR A 450 -14.60 -11.14 9.98
CA THR A 450 -14.50 -11.22 8.50
C THR A 450 -15.20 -10.07 7.76
N SER A 451 -15.71 -9.08 8.49
CA SER A 451 -16.49 -7.98 7.93
C SER A 451 -15.88 -6.64 8.28
N THR A 452 -15.98 -5.70 7.35
CA THR A 452 -15.62 -4.29 7.57
C THR A 452 -16.75 -3.38 7.12
N ALA A 453 -16.77 -2.16 7.67
CA ALA A 453 -17.71 -1.13 7.22
C ALA A 453 -17.13 0.27 7.45
N VAL A 454 -17.37 1.16 6.51
CA VAL A 454 -17.06 2.58 6.65
C VAL A 454 -17.92 3.18 7.77
N ASP A 455 -17.27 3.79 8.76
CA ASP A 455 -17.93 4.52 9.85
C ASP A 455 -18.40 5.88 9.34
N ARG A 456 -19.66 5.95 8.92
CA ARG A 456 -20.29 7.19 8.43
C ARG A 456 -20.51 8.26 9.51
N THR A 457 -20.29 7.91 10.78
CA THR A 457 -20.40 8.86 11.90
C THR A 457 -19.05 9.52 12.22
N TYR A 458 -17.96 8.98 11.68
CA TYR A 458 -16.63 9.57 11.84
C TYR A 458 -16.52 10.90 11.07
N GLY A 459 -16.13 11.96 11.75
CA GLY A 459 -16.05 13.29 11.15
C GLY A 459 -17.38 13.80 10.61
N ARG A 460 -17.40 14.31 9.38
CA ARG A 460 -18.61 14.78 8.69
C ARG A 460 -18.97 13.82 7.55
N GLY A 461 -20.01 13.01 7.76
CA GLY A 461 -20.49 12.07 6.73
C GLY A 461 -19.51 10.95 6.41
N GLY A 462 -18.63 10.59 7.34
CA GLY A 462 -17.60 9.58 7.19
C GLY A 462 -16.23 10.12 6.76
N LEU A 463 -16.10 11.44 6.62
CA LEU A 463 -14.83 12.11 6.33
C LEU A 463 -14.32 12.83 7.57
N GLY A 464 -13.17 12.41 8.08
CA GLY A 464 -12.42 13.05 9.17
C GLY A 464 -11.58 14.24 8.72
N GLY A 465 -10.57 14.57 9.52
CA GLY A 465 -9.57 15.57 9.15
C GLY A 465 -8.54 15.00 8.15
N TYR A 466 -7.78 15.89 7.53
CA TYR A 466 -6.72 15.52 6.60
C TYR A 466 -5.52 14.92 7.37
N GLY A 467 -5.27 13.63 7.14
CA GLY A 467 -4.21 12.89 7.81
C GLY A 467 -4.45 12.68 9.31
N ASP A 468 -5.68 12.35 9.72
CA ASP A 468 -5.94 11.99 11.12
C ASP A 468 -5.19 10.71 11.48
N ILE A 469 -4.44 10.78 12.58
CA ILE A 469 -3.70 9.66 13.17
C ILE A 469 -4.42 9.22 14.44
N PRO A 470 -4.42 7.92 14.80
CA PRO A 470 -5.06 7.44 16.01
C PRO A 470 -4.60 8.22 17.25
N ALA A 471 -5.56 8.78 18.00
CA ALA A 471 -5.27 9.35 19.31
C ALA A 471 -4.96 8.21 20.30
N ASN A 472 -3.98 8.42 21.20
CA ASN A 472 -3.60 7.51 22.29
C ASN A 472 -2.67 6.33 21.92
N LEU A 473 -1.58 6.62 21.24
CA LEU A 473 -0.39 5.80 21.41
C LEU A 473 0.42 6.38 22.58
N PRO A 474 0.98 5.54 23.49
CA PRO A 474 1.77 6.06 24.61
C PRO A 474 2.91 6.91 24.08
N ALA A 475 3.08 8.10 24.67
CA ALA A 475 4.24 8.93 24.38
C ALA A 475 5.50 8.10 24.67
N THR A 476 6.30 7.81 23.64
CA THR A 476 7.59 7.14 23.82
C THR A 476 8.55 8.11 24.48
N GLY A 477 8.63 8.02 25.80
CA GLY A 477 9.50 8.87 26.64
C GLY A 477 9.65 8.34 28.05
N ALA A 478 8.91 7.31 28.44
CA ALA A 478 9.12 6.60 29.70
C ALA A 478 10.07 5.42 29.44
N GLY A 479 11.34 5.58 29.75
CA GLY A 479 12.28 4.47 29.82
C GLY A 479 11.69 3.36 30.68
N HIS A 480 11.60 2.15 30.15
CA HIS A 480 11.58 0.96 30.96
C HIS A 480 12.94 0.89 31.66
N ASN A 481 12.97 1.36 32.91
CA ASN A 481 13.96 0.91 33.86
C ASN A 481 13.66 -0.56 34.11
N ASP A 482 14.29 -1.46 33.38
CA ASP A 482 14.48 -2.82 33.84
C ASP A 482 15.35 -2.76 35.09
N GLY A 483 14.66 -2.67 36.22
CA GLY A 483 15.28 -2.82 37.53
C GLY A 483 15.93 -4.19 37.64
N ASN A 484 17.20 -4.22 37.39
CA ASN A 484 18.07 -5.29 37.86
C ASN A 484 18.25 -5.08 39.35
N SER A 485 17.60 -5.86 40.17
CA SER A 485 17.94 -6.02 41.59
C SER A 485 18.02 -7.50 41.94
N GLN A 486 19.26 -7.93 42.14
CA GLN A 486 19.79 -9.07 42.90
C GLN A 486 19.58 -10.45 42.32
#